data_3c203db1c3727fb4707082c3185cfbd0
#
_entry.id   3c203db1c3727fb4707082c3185cfbd0
#
_cell.length_a   1.000
_cell.length_b   1.000
_cell.length_c   1.000
_cell.angle_alpha   90.00
_cell.angle_beta   90.00
_cell.angle_gamma   90.00
#
_symmetry.space_group_name_H-M   'P 1'
#
loop_
_entity.id
_entity.type
_entity.pdbx_description
1 polymer ?
#
loop_
_entity_poly.entity_id
_entity_poly.type
_entity_poly.pdbx_seq_one_letter_code
_entity_poly.pdbx_strand_id
1 'polypeptide(L)'
;MFIDINSLDISEGQTIRQDCPRCKGKNTFTATKRNGCIAYNCYKVSCDVSGYTNTGIAKDELEHYLVTPLIETGNINKRLEHFVYPEHVTTDVSNKYVNRFRMRWVGEYANPLENIDLLYDLKDKRAVFPIYNDGLIVDAIGRALDGKQPKWLRYGGAAEYAKYCYGEPNGIYIVVEDVISAVTVAKVYPNVTGFALLGTSLTDAHKECLSDNANYV
;
A
#
# COMPACT_ATOMS: atom_id res chain seq x y z
N MET A 1 14.33 25.92 -18.01
CA MET A 1 12.88 26.16 -18.05
C MET A 1 12.33 25.72 -16.71
N PHE A 2 11.94 26.65 -15.87
CA PHE A 2 11.34 26.33 -14.57
C PHE A 2 9.89 25.86 -14.80
N ILE A 3 9.52 24.79 -14.13
CA ILE A 3 8.13 24.33 -14.11
C ILE A 3 7.43 25.16 -13.04
N ASP A 4 6.44 25.93 -13.45
CA ASP A 4 5.57 26.63 -12.47
C ASP A 4 4.56 25.63 -11.91
N ILE A 5 4.93 25.02 -10.79
CA ILE A 5 4.09 24.02 -10.10
C ILE A 5 2.83 24.67 -9.50
N ASN A 6 2.90 25.95 -9.16
CA ASN A 6 1.77 26.66 -8.57
C ASN A 6 0.65 26.95 -9.61
N SER A 7 0.96 26.87 -10.91
CA SER A 7 -0.04 27.00 -11.97
C SER A 7 -0.82 25.71 -12.26
N LEU A 8 -0.50 24.61 -11.57
CA LEU A 8 -1.24 23.36 -11.74
C LEU A 8 -2.57 23.44 -11.00
N ASP A 9 -3.65 23.22 -11.74
CA ASP A 9 -5.00 23.13 -11.17
C ASP A 9 -5.18 21.75 -10.53
N ILE A 10 -4.83 21.65 -9.24
CA ILE A 10 -4.92 20.42 -8.45
C ILE A 10 -5.62 20.74 -7.14
N SER A 11 -6.73 20.07 -6.90
CA SER A 11 -7.46 20.12 -5.63
C SER A 11 -6.75 19.33 -4.53
N GLU A 12 -7.08 19.64 -3.28
CA GLU A 12 -6.56 18.91 -2.13
C GLU A 12 -6.95 17.41 -2.20
N GLY A 13 -5.99 16.53 -1.89
CA GLY A 13 -6.15 15.08 -2.03
C GLY A 13 -6.03 14.54 -3.46
N GLN A 14 -6.01 15.39 -4.48
CA GLN A 14 -5.96 14.99 -5.88
C GLN A 14 -4.53 14.64 -6.32
N THR A 15 -4.45 13.66 -7.20
CA THR A 15 -3.23 13.31 -7.95
C THR A 15 -3.50 13.43 -9.44
N ILE A 16 -2.68 14.18 -10.15
CA ILE A 16 -2.70 14.25 -11.62
C ILE A 16 -1.50 13.55 -12.23
N ARG A 17 -1.69 13.02 -13.43
CA ARG A 17 -0.62 12.43 -14.23
C ARG A 17 -0.70 12.96 -15.65
N GLN A 18 0.43 13.45 -16.17
CA GLN A 18 0.50 14.09 -17.47
C GLN A 18 1.89 13.94 -18.11
N ASP A 19 2.04 14.47 -19.32
CA ASP A 19 3.33 14.54 -19.99
C ASP A 19 4.28 15.45 -19.23
N CYS A 20 5.53 15.02 -19.08
CA CYS A 20 6.51 15.82 -18.34
C CYS A 20 6.80 17.14 -19.08
N PRO A 21 6.59 18.30 -18.44
CA PRO A 21 6.82 19.59 -19.09
C PRO A 21 8.28 19.81 -19.51
N ARG A 22 9.24 19.14 -18.83
CA ARG A 22 10.66 19.28 -19.12
C ARG A 22 11.15 18.30 -20.19
N CYS A 23 10.97 16.99 -19.97
CA CYS A 23 11.52 15.96 -20.85
C CYS A 23 10.53 15.47 -21.92
N LYS A 24 9.32 15.99 -21.93
CA LYS A 24 8.22 15.61 -22.84
C LYS A 24 7.90 14.10 -22.82
N GLY A 25 8.31 13.39 -21.76
CA GLY A 25 7.97 11.99 -21.56
C GLY A 25 6.45 11.84 -21.37
N LYS A 26 5.84 10.96 -22.15
CA LYS A 26 4.39 10.74 -22.20
C LYS A 26 3.90 10.12 -20.89
N ASN A 27 2.99 10.78 -20.17
CA ASN A 27 2.42 10.33 -18.90
C ASN A 27 3.47 9.96 -17.83
N THR A 28 4.64 10.66 -17.82
CA THR A 28 5.70 10.36 -16.86
C THR A 28 5.77 11.32 -15.68
N PHE A 29 5.04 12.44 -15.74
CA PHE A 29 4.99 13.42 -14.65
C PHE A 29 3.75 13.21 -13.80
N THR A 30 3.94 13.14 -12.49
CA THR A 30 2.87 13.04 -11.49
C THR A 30 3.00 14.18 -10.50
N ALA A 31 1.89 14.81 -10.14
CA ALA A 31 1.82 15.77 -9.06
C ALA A 31 0.64 15.44 -8.15
N THR A 32 0.86 15.52 -6.83
CA THR A 32 -0.14 15.24 -5.80
C THR A 32 -0.18 16.40 -4.82
N LYS A 33 -1.38 16.94 -4.56
CA LYS A 33 -1.58 17.97 -3.53
C LYS A 33 -2.08 17.33 -2.24
N ARG A 34 -1.36 17.54 -1.14
CA ARG A 34 -1.76 17.10 0.21
C ARG A 34 -1.26 18.10 1.26
N ASN A 35 -2.12 18.41 2.20
CA ASN A 35 -1.81 19.30 3.34
C ASN A 35 -1.23 20.65 2.89
N GLY A 36 -1.77 21.24 1.82
CA GLY A 36 -1.26 22.49 1.27
C GLY A 36 0.12 22.39 0.64
N CYS A 37 0.57 21.18 0.30
CA CYS A 37 1.84 20.93 -0.37
C CYS A 37 1.61 20.15 -1.67
N ILE A 38 2.25 20.56 -2.77
CA ILE A 38 2.29 19.79 -4.00
C ILE A 38 3.62 19.07 -4.09
N ALA A 39 3.61 17.73 -3.98
CA ALA A 39 4.74 16.88 -4.29
C ALA A 39 4.67 16.43 -5.76
N TYR A 40 5.79 16.47 -6.47
CA TYR A 40 5.82 16.10 -7.89
C TYR A 40 7.06 15.31 -8.25
N ASN A 41 6.92 14.43 -9.26
CA ASN A 41 8.01 13.60 -9.76
C ASN A 41 7.82 13.23 -11.23
N CYS A 42 8.93 13.11 -11.96
CA CYS A 42 8.96 12.51 -13.29
C CYS A 42 9.59 11.12 -13.22
N TYR A 43 8.87 10.09 -13.64
CA TYR A 43 9.33 8.70 -13.59
C TYR A 43 10.26 8.28 -14.75
N LYS A 44 10.63 9.20 -15.63
CA LYS A 44 11.62 8.91 -16.69
C LYS A 44 13.03 8.96 -16.10
N VAL A 45 13.76 7.86 -16.16
CA VAL A 45 15.09 7.68 -15.55
C VAL A 45 16.10 8.79 -15.90
N SER A 46 16.00 9.36 -17.11
CA SER A 46 16.88 10.45 -17.57
C SER A 46 16.36 11.85 -17.22
N CYS A 47 15.34 11.96 -16.36
CA CYS A 47 14.74 13.25 -16.00
C CYS A 47 14.84 13.47 -14.49
N ASP A 48 15.42 14.59 -14.11
CA ASP A 48 15.65 14.99 -12.73
C ASP A 48 14.53 15.87 -12.15
N VAL A 49 13.35 15.90 -12.78
CA VAL A 49 12.21 16.68 -12.33
C VAL A 49 11.55 15.97 -11.15
N SER A 50 11.84 16.43 -9.95
CA SER A 50 11.17 16.02 -8.72
C SER A 50 11.25 17.15 -7.69
N GLY A 51 10.36 17.14 -6.72
CA GLY A 51 10.38 18.12 -5.64
C GLY A 51 9.03 18.27 -4.97
N TYR A 52 8.94 19.31 -4.15
CA TYR A 52 7.70 19.72 -3.51
C TYR A 52 7.65 21.25 -3.42
N THR A 53 6.43 21.78 -3.37
CA THR A 53 6.21 23.20 -3.16
C THR A 53 5.04 23.43 -2.19
N ASN A 54 5.17 24.39 -1.30
CA ASN A 54 4.12 24.76 -0.34
C ASN A 54 3.17 25.75 -1.02
N THR A 55 1.89 25.41 -1.10
CA THR A 55 0.84 26.26 -1.68
C THR A 55 -0.07 26.90 -0.62
N GLY A 56 0.12 26.54 0.66
CA GLY A 56 -0.79 26.90 1.74
C GLY A 56 -2.09 26.07 1.68
N ILE A 57 -2.81 26.06 2.78
CA ILE A 57 -4.15 25.45 2.88
C ILE A 57 -5.16 26.61 2.83
N ALA A 58 -6.07 26.58 1.90
CA ALA A 58 -7.16 27.55 1.83
C ALA A 58 -8.12 27.36 3.03
N LYS A 59 -8.79 28.43 3.45
CA LYS A 59 -9.61 28.42 4.67
C LYS A 59 -10.81 27.47 4.58
N ASP A 60 -11.38 27.32 3.40
CA ASP A 60 -12.44 26.40 3.03
C ASP A 60 -11.95 24.92 2.96
N GLU A 61 -10.70 24.72 2.58
CA GLU A 61 -10.06 23.41 2.62
C GLU A 61 -9.79 22.93 4.06
N LEU A 62 -9.56 23.87 5.02
CA LEU A 62 -9.33 23.55 6.42
C LEU A 62 -10.54 22.89 7.09
N GLU A 63 -11.76 23.34 6.75
CA GLU A 63 -13.00 22.73 7.24
C GLU A 63 -13.15 21.29 6.76
N HIS A 64 -12.77 21.02 5.51
CA HIS A 64 -12.76 19.66 4.96
C HIS A 64 -11.80 18.74 5.72
N TYR A 65 -10.61 19.24 6.11
CA TYR A 65 -9.65 18.49 6.93
C TYR A 65 -10.12 18.20 8.35
N LEU A 66 -10.94 19.08 8.93
CA LEU A 66 -11.40 18.92 10.31
C LEU A 66 -12.66 18.04 10.41
N VAL A 67 -13.47 17.98 9.36
CA VAL A 67 -14.77 17.30 9.36
C VAL A 67 -14.72 15.94 8.66
N THR A 68 -14.00 15.82 7.54
CA THR A 68 -13.90 14.59 6.76
C THR A 68 -13.36 13.39 7.55
N PRO A 69 -12.31 13.51 8.40
CA PRO A 69 -11.82 12.39 9.20
C PRO A 69 -12.86 11.79 10.14
N LEU A 70 -13.72 12.63 10.74
CA LEU A 70 -14.76 12.17 11.67
C LEU A 70 -15.89 11.41 10.95
N ILE A 71 -16.21 11.81 9.72
CA ILE A 71 -17.24 11.15 8.90
C ILE A 71 -16.70 9.82 8.34
N GLU A 72 -15.45 9.80 7.91
CA GLU A 72 -14.80 8.61 7.37
C GLU A 72 -14.56 7.55 8.45
N THR A 73 -14.19 7.94 9.67
CA THR A 73 -14.01 7.00 10.79
C THR A 73 -15.29 6.19 11.08
N GLY A 74 -16.46 6.84 11.02
CA GLY A 74 -17.75 6.15 11.18
C GLY A 74 -18.07 5.17 10.04
N ASN A 75 -17.63 5.46 8.81
CA ASN A 75 -17.81 4.58 7.65
C ASN A 75 -16.80 3.43 7.61
N ILE A 76 -15.60 3.62 8.15
CA ILE A 76 -14.52 2.64 8.14
C ILE A 76 -14.84 1.50 9.10
N ASN A 77 -15.32 1.78 10.31
CA ASN A 77 -15.76 0.74 11.25
C ASN A 77 -16.85 -0.15 10.64
N LYS A 78 -17.77 0.41 9.84
CA LYS A 78 -18.76 -0.39 9.11
C LYS A 78 -18.16 -1.23 7.96
N ARG A 79 -17.06 -0.80 7.33
CA ARG A 79 -16.40 -1.54 6.25
C ARG A 79 -15.52 -2.68 6.78
N LEU A 80 -14.92 -2.53 7.96
CA LEU A 80 -14.10 -3.56 8.61
C LEU A 80 -14.92 -4.77 9.08
N GLU A 81 -16.19 -4.58 9.40
CA GLU A 81 -17.06 -5.65 9.91
C GLU A 81 -17.57 -6.65 8.84
N HIS A 82 -17.42 -6.37 7.54
CA HIS A 82 -18.09 -7.13 6.47
C HIS A 82 -17.22 -7.37 5.22
N PHE A 83 -15.92 -7.65 5.37
CA PHE A 83 -15.13 -8.02 4.21
C PHE A 83 -15.52 -9.42 3.72
N VAL A 84 -15.92 -9.51 2.46
CA VAL A 84 -16.25 -10.76 1.79
C VAL A 84 -15.37 -10.91 0.55
N TYR A 85 -14.72 -12.06 0.41
CA TYR A 85 -13.96 -12.35 -0.81
C TYR A 85 -14.88 -12.40 -2.03
N PRO A 86 -14.42 -11.89 -3.19
CA PRO A 86 -15.10 -12.16 -4.45
C PRO A 86 -15.25 -13.68 -4.71
N GLU A 87 -16.34 -14.09 -5.36
CA GLU A 87 -16.66 -15.49 -5.65
C GLU A 87 -15.54 -16.25 -6.38
N HIS A 88 -14.71 -15.55 -7.13
CA HIS A 88 -13.61 -16.13 -7.89
C HIS A 88 -12.30 -16.29 -7.08
N VAL A 89 -12.31 -15.95 -5.79
CA VAL A 89 -11.19 -16.17 -4.86
C VAL A 89 -11.41 -17.51 -4.14
N THR A 90 -10.45 -18.41 -4.23
CA THR A 90 -10.52 -19.76 -3.68
C THR A 90 -9.36 -20.06 -2.73
N THR A 91 -9.60 -20.95 -1.78
CA THR A 91 -8.56 -21.54 -0.92
C THR A 91 -7.73 -22.62 -1.62
N ASP A 92 -8.16 -23.10 -2.79
CA ASP A 92 -7.37 -24.06 -3.59
C ASP A 92 -6.20 -23.33 -4.26
N VAL A 93 -5.03 -23.52 -3.70
CA VAL A 93 -3.75 -22.97 -4.17
C VAL A 93 -2.85 -24.01 -4.86
N SER A 94 -3.38 -25.17 -5.20
CA SER A 94 -2.63 -26.30 -5.81
C SER A 94 -2.27 -26.09 -7.28
N ASN A 95 -2.55 -24.92 -7.86
CA ASN A 95 -2.35 -24.67 -9.29
C ASN A 95 -0.89 -24.29 -9.64
N LYS A 96 -0.55 -24.45 -10.93
CA LYS A 96 0.80 -24.20 -11.46
C LYS A 96 1.32 -22.77 -11.28
N TYR A 97 0.43 -21.78 -11.25
CA TYR A 97 0.82 -20.37 -11.12
C TYR A 97 1.28 -20.06 -9.69
N VAL A 98 0.52 -20.53 -8.70
CA VAL A 98 0.89 -20.39 -7.28
C VAL A 98 2.15 -21.20 -6.98
N ASN A 99 2.27 -22.43 -7.48
CA ASN A 99 3.46 -23.25 -7.29
C ASN A 99 4.71 -22.58 -7.87
N ARG A 100 4.63 -22.05 -9.10
CA ARG A 100 5.73 -21.30 -9.71
C ARG A 100 6.06 -20.02 -8.91
N PHE A 101 5.07 -19.34 -8.38
CA PHE A 101 5.26 -18.18 -7.55
C PHE A 101 5.99 -18.51 -6.25
N ARG A 102 5.54 -19.54 -5.53
CA ARG A 102 6.23 -20.03 -4.32
C ARG A 102 7.68 -20.40 -4.59
N MET A 103 7.95 -21.09 -5.68
CA MET A 103 9.30 -21.52 -6.06
C MET A 103 10.27 -20.37 -6.34
N ARG A 104 9.79 -19.20 -6.74
CA ARG A 104 10.65 -18.01 -6.95
C ARG A 104 11.25 -17.47 -5.66
N TRP A 105 10.64 -17.75 -4.54
CA TRP A 105 11.02 -17.24 -3.23
C TRP A 105 11.73 -18.29 -2.36
N VAL A 106 11.95 -19.47 -2.91
CA VAL A 106 12.80 -20.48 -2.26
C VAL A 106 14.26 -20.01 -2.36
N GLY A 107 14.79 -19.54 -1.25
CA GLY A 107 16.15 -19.04 -1.15
C GLY A 107 16.97 -19.76 -0.08
N GLU A 108 18.22 -19.34 0.06
CA GLU A 108 19.18 -19.92 1.01
C GLU A 108 18.72 -19.78 2.47
N TYR A 109 17.94 -18.75 2.80
CA TYR A 109 17.62 -18.41 4.20
C TYR A 109 16.21 -18.77 4.63
N ALA A 110 15.23 -18.71 3.76
CA ALA A 110 13.84 -19.09 4.04
C ALA A 110 12.98 -19.13 2.76
N ASN A 111 11.89 -19.91 2.81
CA ASN A 111 10.78 -19.74 1.89
C ASN A 111 9.74 -18.81 2.55
N PRO A 112 9.66 -17.52 2.18
CA PRO A 112 8.74 -16.60 2.84
C PRO A 112 7.28 -16.97 2.66
N LEU A 113 6.94 -17.77 1.64
CA LEU A 113 5.55 -18.17 1.34
C LEU A 113 5.16 -19.53 1.95
N GLU A 114 6.02 -20.12 2.76
CA GLU A 114 5.71 -21.34 3.50
C GLU A 114 4.94 -20.98 4.78
N ASN A 115 3.87 -21.73 5.07
CA ASN A 115 3.04 -21.57 6.28
C ASN A 115 2.44 -20.16 6.45
N ILE A 116 2.08 -19.51 5.36
CA ILE A 116 1.29 -18.27 5.39
C ILE A 116 -0.08 -18.50 4.75
N ASP A 117 -1.05 -17.73 5.19
CA ASP A 117 -2.38 -17.75 4.60
C ASP A 117 -2.31 -17.19 3.17
N LEU A 118 -2.72 -18.04 2.23
CA LEU A 118 -2.67 -17.73 0.82
C LEU A 118 -3.91 -18.27 0.13
N LEU A 119 -4.59 -17.42 -0.63
CA LEU A 119 -5.69 -17.77 -1.51
C LEU A 119 -5.29 -17.51 -2.96
N TYR A 120 -6.15 -17.91 -3.88
CA TYR A 120 -5.94 -17.70 -5.31
C TYR A 120 -7.15 -17.10 -5.99
N ASP A 121 -6.92 -16.05 -6.76
CA ASP A 121 -7.91 -15.44 -7.64
C ASP A 121 -7.87 -16.10 -9.01
N LEU A 122 -8.92 -16.87 -9.33
CA LEU A 122 -9.08 -17.60 -10.58
C LEU A 122 -9.22 -16.69 -11.80
N LYS A 123 -9.89 -15.54 -11.61
CA LYS A 123 -10.18 -14.58 -12.68
C LYS A 123 -8.95 -13.76 -13.07
N ASP A 124 -8.30 -13.18 -12.08
CA ASP A 124 -7.20 -12.25 -12.30
C ASP A 124 -5.81 -12.88 -12.09
N LYS A 125 -5.76 -14.19 -11.81
CA LYS A 125 -4.54 -14.99 -11.60
C LYS A 125 -3.60 -14.33 -10.59
N ARG A 126 -4.12 -14.09 -9.40
CA ARG A 126 -3.39 -13.46 -8.32
C ARG A 126 -3.22 -14.39 -7.13
N ALA A 127 -2.05 -14.35 -6.51
CA ALA A 127 -1.88 -14.85 -5.14
C ALA A 127 -2.49 -13.82 -4.19
N VAL A 128 -3.46 -14.23 -3.38
CA VAL A 128 -4.25 -13.33 -2.52
C VAL A 128 -3.87 -13.57 -1.07
N PHE A 129 -3.48 -12.51 -0.39
CA PHE A 129 -3.08 -12.50 1.01
C PHE A 129 -4.17 -11.83 1.84
N PRO A 130 -4.77 -12.55 2.82
CA PRO A 130 -5.70 -11.95 3.76
C PRO A 130 -5.03 -10.86 4.60
N ILE A 131 -5.77 -9.83 4.91
CA ILE A 131 -5.33 -8.76 5.81
C ILE A 131 -6.20 -8.84 7.06
N TYR A 132 -5.54 -9.00 8.19
CA TYR A 132 -6.18 -9.14 9.49
C TYR A 132 -6.07 -7.85 10.29
N ASN A 133 -7.13 -7.52 11.01
CA ASN A 133 -7.13 -6.58 12.11
C ASN A 133 -7.89 -7.20 13.28
N ASP A 134 -7.26 -7.29 14.45
CA ASP A 134 -7.82 -7.89 15.67
C ASP A 134 -8.40 -9.31 15.44
N GLY A 135 -7.73 -10.11 14.62
CA GLY A 135 -8.13 -11.48 14.30
C GLY A 135 -9.23 -11.61 13.26
N LEU A 136 -9.80 -10.50 12.80
CA LEU A 136 -10.82 -10.47 11.75
C LEU A 136 -10.20 -10.17 10.39
N ILE A 137 -10.69 -10.79 9.32
CA ILE A 137 -10.29 -10.46 7.95
C ILE A 137 -11.01 -9.17 7.55
N VAL A 138 -10.23 -8.10 7.36
CA VAL A 138 -10.75 -6.76 7.05
C VAL A 138 -10.56 -6.38 5.59
N ASP A 139 -9.65 -7.05 4.89
CA ASP A 139 -9.33 -6.80 3.49
C ASP A 139 -8.51 -7.98 2.92
N ALA A 140 -8.13 -7.88 1.65
CA ALA A 140 -7.15 -8.75 1.03
C ALA A 140 -6.36 -7.99 -0.04
N ILE A 141 -5.13 -8.43 -0.28
CA ILE A 141 -4.29 -7.89 -1.35
C ILE A 141 -3.78 -9.00 -2.26
N GLY A 142 -3.94 -8.83 -3.57
CA GLY A 142 -3.56 -9.82 -4.58
C GLY A 142 -2.34 -9.43 -5.38
N ARG A 143 -1.35 -10.33 -5.44
CA ARG A 143 -0.16 -10.23 -6.29
C ARG A 143 -0.39 -10.88 -7.63
N ALA A 144 -0.24 -10.15 -8.74
CA ALA A 144 -0.33 -10.71 -10.09
C ALA A 144 0.76 -11.78 -10.34
N LEU A 145 0.37 -12.93 -10.90
CA LEU A 145 1.26 -14.07 -11.15
C LEU A 145 1.69 -14.19 -12.63
N ASP A 146 1.03 -13.48 -13.52
CA ASP A 146 1.25 -13.53 -14.98
C ASP A 146 1.85 -12.21 -15.55
N GLY A 147 2.31 -11.31 -14.67
CA GLY A 147 2.86 -10.01 -15.08
C GLY A 147 1.80 -8.93 -15.35
N LYS A 148 0.52 -9.23 -15.14
CA LYS A 148 -0.59 -8.27 -15.29
C LYS A 148 -0.42 -7.04 -14.39
N GLN A 149 -0.85 -5.91 -14.86
CA GLN A 149 -0.91 -4.67 -14.07
C GLN A 149 -2.34 -4.44 -13.52
N PRO A 150 -2.48 -3.83 -12.37
CA PRO A 150 -1.42 -3.48 -11.42
C PRO A 150 -0.78 -4.73 -10.79
N LYS A 151 0.50 -4.62 -10.42
CA LYS A 151 1.27 -5.69 -9.76
C LYS A 151 0.60 -6.16 -8.46
N TRP A 152 0.09 -5.20 -7.68
CA TRP A 152 -0.70 -5.42 -6.48
C TRP A 152 -2.10 -4.84 -6.66
N LEU A 153 -3.13 -5.57 -6.22
CA LEU A 153 -4.54 -5.17 -6.27
C LEU A 153 -5.18 -5.40 -4.91
N ARG A 154 -5.84 -4.39 -4.37
CA ARG A 154 -6.67 -4.54 -3.16
C ARG A 154 -8.07 -4.98 -3.54
N TYR A 155 -8.68 -5.80 -2.69
CA TYR A 155 -10.04 -6.32 -2.87
C TYR A 155 -11.07 -5.55 -2.05
N GLY A 156 -10.65 -4.96 -0.92
CA GLY A 156 -11.49 -4.12 -0.08
C GLY A 156 -11.24 -2.63 -0.24
N GLY A 157 -11.99 -1.81 0.47
CA GLY A 157 -11.93 -0.35 0.42
C GLY A 157 -11.28 0.34 1.62
N ALA A 158 -10.82 -0.43 2.62
CA ALA A 158 -10.26 0.10 3.88
C ALA A 158 -8.73 0.27 3.84
N ALA A 159 -8.22 0.83 2.72
CA ALA A 159 -6.80 0.88 2.42
C ALA A 159 -5.93 1.57 3.49
N GLU A 160 -6.43 2.62 4.11
CA GLU A 160 -5.70 3.44 5.08
C GLU A 160 -5.54 2.78 6.45
N TYR A 161 -6.38 1.80 6.77
CA TYR A 161 -6.36 1.09 8.06
C TYR A 161 -5.79 -0.32 7.95
N ALA A 162 -5.71 -0.86 6.75
CA ALA A 162 -5.22 -2.19 6.54
C ALA A 162 -3.69 -2.21 6.54
N LYS A 163 -3.15 -3.07 7.36
CA LYS A 163 -1.73 -3.39 7.47
C LYS A 163 -1.56 -4.89 7.42
N TYR A 164 -0.40 -5.34 7.06
CA TYR A 164 -0.05 -6.77 7.15
C TYR A 164 1.13 -6.92 8.09
N CYS A 165 0.92 -7.64 9.19
CA CYS A 165 1.96 -7.96 10.16
C CYS A 165 2.27 -9.46 10.12
N TYR A 166 3.54 -9.81 10.24
CA TYR A 166 3.98 -11.20 10.34
C TYR A 166 5.15 -11.29 11.31
N GLY A 167 5.16 -12.32 12.15
CA GLY A 167 6.15 -12.53 13.19
C GLY A 167 5.58 -12.33 14.60
N GLU A 168 6.43 -12.55 15.60
CA GLU A 168 6.06 -12.40 17.00
C GLU A 168 6.05 -10.94 17.44
N PRO A 169 5.00 -10.47 18.13
CA PRO A 169 4.88 -9.09 18.58
C PRO A 169 5.78 -8.84 19.81
N ASN A 170 7.07 -8.64 19.59
CA ASN A 170 8.06 -8.41 20.65
C ASN A 170 8.58 -6.96 20.72
N GLY A 171 7.89 -6.04 20.08
CA GLY A 171 8.17 -4.61 20.13
C GLY A 171 9.22 -4.12 19.13
N ILE A 172 9.82 -5.00 18.31
CA ILE A 172 10.72 -4.59 17.23
C ILE A 172 9.99 -4.78 15.89
N TYR A 173 9.75 -3.68 15.19
CA TYR A 173 9.05 -3.67 13.92
C TYR A 173 9.96 -3.20 12.79
N ILE A 174 9.99 -3.95 11.68
CA ILE A 174 10.64 -3.50 10.45
C ILE A 174 9.54 -3.17 9.43
N VAL A 175 9.45 -1.89 9.10
CA VAL A 175 8.43 -1.37 8.17
C VAL A 175 8.91 -1.54 6.73
N VAL A 176 8.06 -2.16 5.91
CA VAL A 176 8.33 -2.48 4.51
C VAL A 176 7.12 -2.16 3.63
N GLU A 177 7.30 -2.22 2.32
CA GLU A 177 6.23 -1.86 1.37
C GLU A 177 5.18 -2.96 1.21
N ASP A 178 5.59 -4.23 1.11
CA ASP A 178 4.71 -5.33 0.70
C ASP A 178 4.75 -6.56 1.63
N VAL A 179 3.73 -7.42 1.49
CA VAL A 179 3.55 -8.64 2.28
C VAL A 179 4.77 -9.56 2.25
N ILE A 180 5.36 -9.77 1.06
CA ILE A 180 6.46 -10.73 0.90
C ILE A 180 7.69 -10.24 1.66
N SER A 181 7.95 -8.95 1.57
CA SER A 181 9.05 -8.31 2.31
C SER A 181 8.84 -8.43 3.82
N ALA A 182 7.61 -8.21 4.32
CA ALA A 182 7.29 -8.34 5.75
C ALA A 182 7.52 -9.77 6.25
N VAL A 183 7.04 -10.76 5.51
CA VAL A 183 7.22 -12.17 5.86
C VAL A 183 8.71 -12.57 5.80
N THR A 184 9.42 -12.12 4.78
CA THR A 184 10.87 -12.41 4.63
C THR A 184 11.66 -11.89 5.82
N VAL A 185 11.44 -10.63 6.19
CA VAL A 185 12.15 -10.01 7.33
C VAL A 185 11.91 -10.78 8.62
N ALA A 186 10.66 -11.11 8.94
CA ALA A 186 10.32 -11.81 10.16
C ALA A 186 10.84 -13.27 10.19
N LYS A 187 10.95 -13.93 9.03
CA LYS A 187 11.54 -15.27 8.95
C LYS A 187 13.07 -15.28 9.07
N VAL A 188 13.72 -14.23 8.59
CA VAL A 188 15.19 -14.08 8.70
C VAL A 188 15.58 -13.64 10.09
N TYR A 189 14.77 -12.80 10.72
CA TYR A 189 15.05 -12.25 12.05
C TYR A 189 13.96 -12.69 13.05
N PRO A 190 14.16 -13.77 13.82
CA PRO A 190 13.10 -14.40 14.62
C PRO A 190 12.51 -13.52 15.75
N ASN A 191 13.17 -12.41 16.08
CA ASN A 191 12.69 -11.46 17.10
C ASN A 191 12.15 -10.16 16.50
N VAL A 192 11.66 -10.20 15.27
CA VAL A 192 11.20 -9.01 14.55
C VAL A 192 9.83 -9.25 13.96
N THR A 193 8.97 -8.25 14.04
CA THR A 193 7.71 -8.21 13.29
C THR A 193 7.93 -7.46 11.99
N GLY A 194 7.66 -8.09 10.86
CA GLY A 194 7.57 -7.44 9.56
C GLY A 194 6.23 -6.72 9.45
N PHE A 195 6.25 -5.43 9.19
CA PHE A 195 5.07 -4.58 9.06
C PHE A 195 4.98 -4.01 7.64
N ALA A 196 4.05 -4.53 6.83
CA ALA A 196 3.85 -4.03 5.47
C ALA A 196 2.82 -2.90 5.43
N LEU A 197 3.20 -1.78 4.80
CA LEU A 197 2.32 -0.63 4.57
C LEU A 197 1.23 -0.91 3.52
N LEU A 198 1.44 -1.92 2.67
CA LEU A 198 0.57 -2.25 1.53
C LEU A 198 0.39 -1.08 0.54
N GLY A 199 1.38 -0.21 0.49
CA GLY A 199 1.46 1.00 -0.33
C GLY A 199 2.79 1.70 -0.10
N THR A 200 2.91 2.92 -0.60
CA THR A 200 4.14 3.73 -0.52
C THR A 200 4.08 4.81 0.57
N SER A 201 2.98 4.87 1.33
CA SER A 201 2.75 5.93 2.31
C SER A 201 2.46 5.36 3.69
N LEU A 202 3.06 5.93 4.71
CA LEU A 202 2.75 5.67 6.10
C LEU A 202 1.51 6.51 6.49
N THR A 203 0.39 5.85 6.73
CA THR A 203 -0.86 6.50 7.16
C THR A 203 -0.85 6.79 8.66
N ASP A 204 -1.77 7.63 9.14
CA ASP A 204 -1.87 7.91 10.57
C ASP A 204 -2.29 6.67 11.38
N ALA A 205 -3.14 5.81 10.82
CA ALA A 205 -3.48 4.52 11.43
C ALA A 205 -2.25 3.56 11.52
N HIS A 206 -1.35 3.60 10.56
CA HIS A 206 -0.08 2.87 10.67
C HIS A 206 0.80 3.42 11.80
N LYS A 207 0.90 4.76 11.92
CA LYS A 207 1.67 5.42 12.98
C LYS A 207 1.11 5.09 14.37
N GLU A 208 -0.21 5.17 14.53
CA GLU A 208 -0.90 4.81 15.76
C GLU A 208 -0.62 3.36 16.15
N CYS A 209 -0.79 2.43 15.22
CA CYS A 209 -0.50 1.02 15.47
C CYS A 209 0.98 0.78 15.86
N LEU A 210 1.93 1.45 15.22
CA LEU A 210 3.34 1.32 15.56
C LEU A 210 3.64 1.96 16.91
N SER A 211 3.05 3.12 17.23
CA SER A 211 3.21 3.78 18.53
C SER A 211 2.72 2.91 19.68
N ASP A 212 1.62 2.17 19.48
CA ASP A 212 1.01 1.35 20.52
C ASP A 212 1.75 0.02 20.75
N ASN A 213 2.43 -0.50 19.73
CA ASN A 213 2.97 -1.87 19.73
C ASN A 213 4.48 -1.95 19.59
N ALA A 214 5.14 -0.92 19.05
CA ALA A 214 6.56 -0.95 18.76
C ALA A 214 7.39 -0.22 19.83
N ASN A 215 8.44 -0.88 20.34
CA ASN A 215 9.49 -0.22 21.10
C ASN A 215 10.57 0.36 20.17
N TYR A 216 10.75 -0.28 19.00
CA TYR A 216 11.70 0.13 17.97
C TYR A 216 11.10 -0.09 16.58
N VAL A 217 11.32 0.87 15.67
CA VAL A 217 10.89 0.82 14.28
C VAL A 217 12.07 1.03 13.36
#